data_308ced8ef9c66646bfd7db9dd4a4f496
#
_entry.id   308ced8ef9c66646bfd7db9dd4a4f496
#
_cell.length_a   1.000
_cell.length_b   1.000
_cell.length_c   1.000
_cell.angle_alpha   90.00
_cell.angle_beta   90.00
_cell.angle_gamma   90.00
#
_symmetry.space_group_name_H-M   'P 1'
#
loop_
_entity.id
_entity.type
_entity.pdbx_description
1 polymer ?
#
loop_
_entity_poly.entity_id
_entity_poly.type
_entity_poly.pdbx_seq_one_letter_code
_entity_poly.pdbx_strand_id
1 'polypeptide(L)'
;IQCCLVGSEMCIRDRGVGLQGYSQAEVAFQNAATYSKERLQGKNLFGKTNKETPADPIIVHPDIRRSLMDQKSFVEGARAFTYWGAQLIDAASRSDDQSANGLISLLTPVIKGFLTDKGFEMTVQAQQIFGGHGYIEEWGMSQYVRDARIAMIYEGANGIQALDLVGRKLPQDNGKYILEFLGLISKFIKENKELDSGFQTEFLDPLSQAVSDLQSAGEYFLRSGQKNPLNVLAGSSDFMHLFGHVCLGFMWARMAKSALHCLSSDLDDAAFYETKLKTGRYYMKRHLPTTSLHLTRIKSGAECVMALEPEAF
;
A
#
# COMPACT_ATOMS: atom_id res chain seq x y z
N ILE A 1 -20.48 24.02 17.50
CA ILE A 1 -20.29 24.26 16.04
C ILE A 1 -19.34 23.22 15.43
N GLN A 2 -18.55 22.52 16.23
CA GLN A 2 -17.56 21.56 15.72
C GLN A 2 -18.12 20.16 15.38
N CYS A 3 -19.26 19.76 15.87
CA CYS A 3 -19.73 18.37 15.70
C CYS A 3 -20.41 18.04 14.36
N CYS A 4 -20.95 19.01 13.62
CA CYS A 4 -21.70 18.74 12.38
C CYS A 4 -20.84 18.79 11.11
N LEU A 5 -19.70 19.49 11.16
CA LEU A 5 -18.72 19.55 10.06
C LEU A 5 -17.75 18.36 10.06
N VAL A 6 -17.66 17.64 11.17
CA VAL A 6 -16.62 16.65 11.47
C VAL A 6 -16.79 15.32 10.70
N GLY A 7 -17.95 14.97 10.18
CA GLY A 7 -18.18 13.67 9.54
C GLY A 7 -17.74 13.63 8.08
N SER A 8 -18.23 14.53 7.23
CA SER A 8 -17.94 14.50 5.80
C SER A 8 -16.65 15.22 5.43
N GLU A 9 -16.35 16.36 6.08
CA GLU A 9 -15.11 17.11 5.82
C GLU A 9 -13.86 16.36 6.31
N MET A 10 -13.95 15.68 7.46
CA MET A 10 -12.84 14.85 7.95
C MET A 10 -12.50 13.73 6.96
N CYS A 11 -13.50 13.04 6.41
CA CYS A 11 -13.27 12.00 5.42
C CYS A 11 -12.70 12.53 4.09
N ILE A 12 -13.08 13.73 3.64
CA ILE A 12 -12.51 14.35 2.44
C ILE A 12 -11.05 14.73 2.68
N ARG A 13 -10.76 15.37 3.80
CA ARG A 13 -9.44 15.78 4.24
C ARG A 13 -8.49 14.58 4.39
N ASP A 14 -8.91 13.52 5.07
CA ASP A 14 -8.09 12.33 5.33
C ASP A 14 -7.68 11.64 4.02
N ARG A 15 -8.57 11.60 3.03
CA ARG A 15 -8.26 11.11 1.68
C ARG A 15 -7.24 11.99 0.97
N GLY A 16 -7.36 13.32 1.10
CA GLY A 16 -6.36 14.26 0.58
C GLY A 16 -4.97 14.04 1.20
N VAL A 17 -4.90 13.71 2.49
CA VAL A 17 -3.64 13.35 3.15
C VAL A 17 -3.07 12.02 2.65
N GLY A 18 -3.92 11.04 2.37
CA GLY A 18 -3.49 9.78 1.72
C GLY A 18 -2.82 10.02 0.36
N LEU A 19 -3.36 10.97 -0.44
CA LEU A 19 -2.74 11.40 -1.70
C LEU A 19 -1.35 12.01 -1.50
N GLN A 20 -1.14 12.82 -0.46
CA GLN A 20 0.17 13.39 -0.14
C GLN A 20 1.22 12.28 0.10
N GLY A 21 0.84 11.22 0.81
CA GLY A 21 1.75 10.10 1.12
C GLY A 21 2.37 9.49 -0.14
N TYR A 22 1.54 9.06 -1.11
CA TYR A 22 2.08 8.45 -2.30
C TYR A 22 2.67 9.47 -3.29
N SER A 23 2.18 10.73 -3.32
CA SER A 23 2.71 11.76 -4.23
C SER A 23 4.13 12.16 -3.86
N GLN A 24 4.45 12.29 -2.57
CA GLN A 24 5.82 12.50 -2.11
C GLN A 24 6.73 11.32 -2.47
N ALA A 25 6.23 10.10 -2.30
CA ALA A 25 6.94 8.88 -2.72
C ALA A 25 7.19 8.84 -4.22
N GLU A 26 6.20 9.23 -5.04
CA GLU A 26 6.32 9.29 -6.51
C GLU A 26 7.43 10.23 -6.96
N VAL A 27 7.43 11.47 -6.48
CA VAL A 27 8.46 12.46 -6.84
C VAL A 27 9.84 11.99 -6.39
N ALA A 28 9.97 11.48 -5.16
CA ALA A 28 11.22 10.94 -4.65
C ALA A 28 11.72 9.75 -5.49
N PHE A 29 10.81 8.83 -5.87
CA PHE A 29 11.12 7.71 -6.75
C PHE A 29 11.64 8.15 -8.12
N GLN A 30 10.99 9.13 -8.77
CA GLN A 30 11.41 9.61 -10.09
C GLN A 30 12.82 10.18 -10.04
N ASN A 31 13.13 10.98 -9.01
CA ASN A 31 14.48 11.51 -8.79
C ASN A 31 15.50 10.38 -8.57
N ALA A 32 15.17 9.41 -7.71
CA ALA A 32 16.05 8.26 -7.44
C ALA A 32 16.28 7.40 -8.68
N ALA A 33 15.25 7.19 -9.50
CA ALA A 33 15.35 6.44 -10.75
C ALA A 33 16.27 7.14 -11.77
N THR A 34 16.19 8.46 -11.90
CA THR A 34 17.07 9.27 -12.75
C THR A 34 18.49 9.23 -12.23
N TYR A 35 18.71 9.55 -10.97
CA TYR A 35 20.03 9.53 -10.34
C TYR A 35 20.73 8.16 -10.49
N SER A 36 20.00 7.08 -10.31
CA SER A 36 20.57 5.72 -10.38
C SER A 36 21.07 5.31 -11.76
N LYS A 37 20.55 5.93 -12.83
CA LYS A 37 21.00 5.73 -14.21
C LYS A 37 22.25 6.54 -14.55
N GLU A 38 22.46 7.65 -13.86
CA GLU A 38 23.54 8.60 -14.13
C GLU A 38 24.74 8.39 -13.20
N ARG A 39 24.50 8.08 -11.94
CA ARG A 39 25.55 7.89 -10.93
C ARG A 39 26.38 6.64 -11.24
N LEU A 40 27.67 6.84 -11.47
CA LEU A 40 28.63 5.76 -11.70
C LEU A 40 29.30 5.34 -10.40
N GLN A 41 29.17 4.07 -10.01
CA GLN A 41 29.88 3.49 -8.86
C GLN A 41 29.88 1.96 -8.91
N GLY A 42 31.05 1.37 -8.70
CA GLY A 42 31.19 -0.09 -8.73
C GLY A 42 31.17 -0.67 -10.14
N LYS A 43 30.98 -1.98 -10.22
CA LYS A 43 30.91 -2.74 -11.47
C LYS A 43 29.83 -3.79 -11.35
N ASN A 44 29.17 -4.12 -12.44
CA ASN A 44 28.27 -5.27 -12.48
C ASN A 44 29.05 -6.56 -12.12
N LEU A 45 28.38 -7.49 -11.43
CA LEU A 45 28.94 -8.77 -11.00
C LEU A 45 29.55 -9.58 -12.16
N PHE A 46 28.95 -9.51 -13.34
CA PHE A 46 29.37 -10.22 -14.56
C PHE A 46 30.34 -9.42 -15.45
N GLY A 47 30.90 -8.34 -14.92
CA GLY A 47 31.79 -7.43 -15.63
C GLY A 47 31.13 -6.11 -16.00
N LYS A 48 31.94 -5.11 -16.36
CA LYS A 48 31.44 -3.79 -16.74
C LYS A 48 30.45 -3.87 -17.90
N THR A 49 29.33 -3.16 -17.80
CA THR A 49 28.36 -3.00 -18.88
C THR A 49 28.86 -2.06 -19.98
N ASN A 50 29.64 -1.04 -19.60
CA ASN A 50 30.34 -0.16 -20.55
C ASN A 50 31.83 -0.12 -20.21
N LYS A 51 32.69 -0.57 -21.16
CA LYS A 51 34.12 -0.61 -20.96
C LYS A 51 34.78 0.78 -20.98
N GLU A 52 34.13 1.77 -21.59
CA GLU A 52 34.65 3.13 -21.75
C GLU A 52 34.49 4.00 -20.51
N THR A 53 33.55 3.64 -19.63
CA THR A 53 33.31 4.38 -18.37
C THR A 53 34.18 3.85 -17.24
N PRO A 54 34.55 4.70 -16.23
CA PRO A 54 35.37 4.27 -15.08
C PRO A 54 34.64 3.26 -14.18
N ALA A 55 33.29 3.34 -14.12
CA ALA A 55 32.41 2.48 -13.33
C ALA A 55 31.07 2.31 -14.07
N ASP A 56 30.22 1.40 -13.59
CA ASP A 56 28.87 1.23 -14.10
C ASP A 56 27.88 2.17 -13.39
N PRO A 57 26.73 2.53 -14.03
CA PRO A 57 25.62 3.17 -13.35
C PRO A 57 25.11 2.30 -12.18
N ILE A 58 24.78 2.92 -11.05
CA ILE A 58 24.38 2.15 -9.84
C ILE A 58 23.11 1.32 -10.05
N ILE A 59 22.27 1.65 -11.04
CA ILE A 59 21.08 0.87 -11.38
C ILE A 59 21.38 -0.58 -11.80
N VAL A 60 22.63 -0.93 -12.12
CA VAL A 60 23.00 -2.31 -12.44
C VAL A 60 23.05 -3.20 -11.20
N HIS A 61 23.15 -2.62 -10.00
CA HIS A 61 23.24 -3.36 -8.75
C HIS A 61 21.86 -3.88 -8.30
N PRO A 62 21.75 -5.16 -7.91
CA PRO A 62 20.48 -5.77 -7.52
C PRO A 62 19.78 -5.06 -6.35
N ASP A 63 20.53 -4.54 -5.37
CA ASP A 63 19.95 -3.83 -4.22
C ASP A 63 19.31 -2.50 -4.63
N ILE A 64 19.96 -1.74 -5.52
CA ILE A 64 19.39 -0.51 -6.09
C ILE A 64 18.11 -0.84 -6.86
N ARG A 65 18.13 -1.88 -7.71
CA ARG A 65 16.94 -2.33 -8.44
C ARG A 65 15.82 -2.79 -7.51
N ARG A 66 16.14 -3.51 -6.43
CA ARG A 66 15.16 -3.89 -5.42
C ARG A 66 14.47 -2.65 -4.85
N SER A 67 15.25 -1.67 -4.39
CA SER A 67 14.72 -0.43 -3.81
C SER A 67 13.87 0.36 -4.82
N LEU A 68 14.28 0.45 -6.08
CA LEU A 68 13.48 1.08 -7.13
C LEU A 68 12.18 0.32 -7.42
N MET A 69 12.22 -1.01 -7.41
CA MET A 69 11.03 -1.84 -7.61
C MET A 69 10.06 -1.78 -6.43
N ASP A 70 10.56 -1.70 -5.18
CA ASP A 70 9.75 -1.46 -3.99
C ASP A 70 8.95 -0.16 -4.15
N GLN A 71 9.64 0.93 -4.50
CA GLN A 71 9.03 2.25 -4.70
C GLN A 71 8.04 2.24 -5.88
N LYS A 72 8.46 1.74 -7.05
CA LYS A 72 7.61 1.70 -8.26
C LYS A 72 6.33 0.91 -8.03
N SER A 73 6.44 -0.27 -7.45
CA SER A 73 5.28 -1.14 -7.22
C SER A 73 4.32 -0.55 -6.18
N PHE A 74 4.85 0.17 -5.19
CA PHE A 74 4.02 0.87 -4.23
C PHE A 74 3.30 2.07 -4.87
N VAL A 75 4.02 3.01 -5.51
CA VAL A 75 3.39 4.25 -6.00
C VAL A 75 2.36 4.00 -7.10
N GLU A 76 2.57 3.01 -7.97
CA GLU A 76 1.60 2.66 -9.01
C GLU A 76 0.36 1.97 -8.41
N GLY A 77 0.53 1.07 -7.45
CA GLY A 77 -0.57 0.44 -6.73
C GLY A 77 -1.37 1.44 -5.89
N ALA A 78 -0.69 2.34 -5.18
CA ALA A 78 -1.29 3.40 -4.38
C ALA A 78 -2.11 4.39 -5.24
N ARG A 79 -1.60 4.76 -6.41
CA ARG A 79 -2.33 5.59 -7.38
C ARG A 79 -3.62 4.91 -7.83
N ALA A 80 -3.56 3.64 -8.20
CA ALA A 80 -4.76 2.89 -8.59
C ALA A 80 -5.76 2.80 -7.43
N PHE A 81 -5.30 2.59 -6.21
CA PHE A 81 -6.14 2.53 -5.02
C PHE A 81 -6.84 3.86 -4.73
N THR A 82 -6.12 4.98 -4.80
CA THR A 82 -6.72 6.31 -4.59
C THR A 82 -7.71 6.70 -5.68
N TYR A 83 -7.46 6.34 -6.93
CA TYR A 83 -8.40 6.59 -8.03
C TYR A 83 -9.66 5.72 -7.92
N TRP A 84 -9.51 4.46 -7.46
CA TRP A 84 -10.68 3.66 -7.13
C TRP A 84 -11.49 4.27 -5.98
N GLY A 85 -10.81 4.78 -4.94
CA GLY A 85 -11.46 5.55 -3.88
C GLY A 85 -12.23 6.77 -4.41
N ALA A 86 -11.65 7.51 -5.36
CA ALA A 86 -12.31 8.64 -6.01
C ALA A 86 -13.57 8.20 -6.80
N GLN A 87 -13.52 7.08 -7.51
CA GLN A 87 -14.69 6.50 -8.18
C GLN A 87 -15.82 6.16 -7.20
N LEU A 88 -15.48 5.60 -6.03
CA LEU A 88 -16.48 5.31 -4.99
C LEU A 88 -17.13 6.60 -4.44
N ILE A 89 -16.36 7.69 -4.33
CA ILE A 89 -16.89 8.99 -3.93
C ILE A 89 -17.87 9.53 -4.99
N ASP A 90 -17.49 9.44 -6.26
CA ASP A 90 -18.36 9.88 -7.35
C ASP A 90 -19.66 9.06 -7.39
N ALA A 91 -19.59 7.74 -7.24
CA ALA A 91 -20.75 6.87 -7.16
C ALA A 91 -21.66 7.23 -5.97
N ALA A 92 -21.07 7.40 -4.79
CA ALA A 92 -21.82 7.77 -3.58
C ALA A 92 -22.51 9.13 -3.70
N SER A 93 -21.82 10.13 -4.29
CA SER A 93 -22.33 11.53 -4.35
C SER A 93 -23.25 11.82 -5.53
N ARG A 94 -23.05 11.14 -6.69
CA ARG A 94 -23.81 11.40 -7.92
C ARG A 94 -24.95 10.41 -8.16
N SER A 95 -24.83 9.19 -7.63
CA SER A 95 -25.80 8.11 -7.84
C SER A 95 -26.47 7.66 -6.55
N ASP A 96 -26.22 8.33 -5.42
CA ASP A 96 -26.70 7.97 -4.06
C ASP A 96 -26.42 6.49 -3.71
N ASP A 97 -25.30 5.97 -4.18
CA ASP A 97 -24.89 4.59 -3.97
C ASP A 97 -24.41 4.38 -2.52
N GLN A 98 -25.28 3.83 -1.68
CA GLN A 98 -25.01 3.58 -0.26
C GLN A 98 -23.91 2.54 -0.05
N SER A 99 -23.74 1.57 -0.95
CA SER A 99 -22.63 0.60 -0.90
C SER A 99 -21.30 1.29 -1.15
N ALA A 100 -21.22 2.13 -2.18
CA ALA A 100 -20.03 2.93 -2.47
C ALA A 100 -19.68 3.88 -1.31
N ASN A 101 -20.69 4.52 -0.69
CA ASN A 101 -20.48 5.36 0.48
C ASN A 101 -19.92 4.57 1.68
N GLY A 102 -20.45 3.41 1.96
CA GLY A 102 -19.97 2.54 3.03
C GLY A 102 -18.57 2.02 2.77
N LEU A 103 -18.29 1.59 1.54
CA LEU A 103 -16.96 1.11 1.14
C LEU A 103 -15.91 2.22 1.27
N ILE A 104 -16.16 3.43 0.76
CA ILE A 104 -15.18 4.52 0.90
C ILE A 104 -15.01 4.96 2.35
N SER A 105 -16.07 4.89 3.18
CA SER A 105 -15.97 5.13 4.61
C SER A 105 -15.03 4.13 5.29
N LEU A 106 -15.15 2.84 4.96
CA LEU A 106 -14.27 1.77 5.45
C LEU A 106 -12.81 1.96 5.01
N LEU A 107 -12.60 2.33 3.74
CA LEU A 107 -11.27 2.43 3.13
C LEU A 107 -10.53 3.72 3.49
N THR A 108 -11.20 4.77 3.94
CA THR A 108 -10.59 6.07 4.25
C THR A 108 -9.44 5.99 5.25
N PRO A 109 -9.56 5.31 6.42
CA PRO A 109 -8.43 5.14 7.34
C PRO A 109 -7.25 4.39 6.73
N VAL A 110 -7.52 3.41 5.85
CA VAL A 110 -6.48 2.66 5.14
C VAL A 110 -5.78 3.55 4.12
N ILE A 111 -6.53 4.34 3.34
CA ILE A 111 -5.96 5.31 2.39
C ILE A 111 -5.06 6.31 3.12
N LYS A 112 -5.52 6.87 4.23
CA LYS A 112 -4.73 7.84 5.01
C LYS A 112 -3.55 7.16 5.71
N GLY A 113 -3.80 6.17 6.55
CA GLY A 113 -2.79 5.59 7.42
C GLY A 113 -1.74 4.77 6.66
N PHE A 114 -2.17 3.78 5.88
CA PHE A 114 -1.25 2.90 5.16
C PHE A 114 -0.45 3.63 4.07
N LEU A 115 -1.10 4.49 3.25
CA LEU A 115 -0.39 5.15 2.16
C LEU A 115 0.61 6.20 2.66
N THR A 116 0.36 6.85 3.80
CA THR A 116 1.31 7.81 4.36
C THR A 116 2.48 7.11 5.07
N ASP A 117 2.24 6.00 5.80
CA ASP A 117 3.31 5.20 6.39
C ASP A 117 4.24 4.65 5.30
N LYS A 118 3.68 3.98 4.30
CA LYS A 118 4.46 3.42 3.19
C LYS A 118 5.07 4.50 2.31
N GLY A 119 4.37 5.60 2.09
CA GLY A 119 4.90 6.75 1.35
C GLY A 119 6.15 7.31 2.00
N PHE A 120 6.14 7.48 3.32
CA PHE A 120 7.33 7.89 4.08
C PHE A 120 8.48 6.89 3.92
N GLU A 121 8.22 5.58 4.09
CA GLU A 121 9.24 4.55 3.88
C GLU A 121 9.87 4.63 2.48
N MET A 122 9.07 4.90 1.44
CA MET A 122 9.56 5.02 0.06
C MET A 122 10.41 6.28 -0.13
N THR A 123 10.10 7.41 0.50
CA THR A 123 10.95 8.62 0.44
C THR A 123 12.30 8.38 1.10
N VAL A 124 12.35 7.65 2.21
CA VAL A 124 13.61 7.24 2.89
C VAL A 124 14.43 6.32 1.98
N GLN A 125 13.79 5.34 1.33
CA GLN A 125 14.48 4.46 0.38
C GLN A 125 15.02 5.23 -0.85
N ALA A 126 14.26 6.21 -1.36
CA ALA A 126 14.71 7.08 -2.44
C ALA A 126 15.94 7.89 -2.04
N GLN A 127 15.91 8.49 -0.85
CA GLN A 127 17.06 9.20 -0.27
C GLN A 127 18.28 8.27 -0.14
N GLN A 128 18.09 7.01 0.27
CA GLN A 128 19.17 6.02 0.42
C GLN A 128 19.86 5.73 -0.92
N ILE A 129 19.15 5.73 -2.06
CA ILE A 129 19.74 5.51 -3.39
C ILE A 129 20.75 6.59 -3.74
N PHE A 130 20.58 7.82 -3.26
CA PHE A 130 21.54 8.92 -3.44
C PHE A 130 22.82 8.74 -2.59
N GLY A 131 22.83 7.83 -1.62
CA GLY A 131 23.95 7.66 -0.69
C GLY A 131 24.23 8.94 0.07
N GLY A 132 25.52 9.34 0.20
CA GLY A 132 25.90 10.58 0.89
C GLY A 132 25.28 11.85 0.28
N HIS A 133 25.06 11.89 -1.02
CA HIS A 133 24.36 13.01 -1.67
C HIS A 133 22.92 13.17 -1.17
N GLY A 134 22.21 12.08 -0.88
CA GLY A 134 20.84 12.13 -0.36
C GLY A 134 20.72 12.79 1.02
N TYR A 135 21.81 12.82 1.80
CA TYR A 135 21.86 13.46 3.11
C TYR A 135 22.06 14.97 3.02
N ILE A 136 22.73 15.45 1.97
CA ILE A 136 23.05 16.86 1.75
C ILE A 136 21.80 17.62 1.27
N GLU A 137 21.53 18.78 1.86
CA GLU A 137 20.34 19.60 1.62
C GLU A 137 20.20 20.02 0.14
N GLU A 138 21.31 20.34 -0.52
CA GLU A 138 21.38 20.81 -1.91
C GLU A 138 20.81 19.81 -2.92
N TRP A 139 20.76 18.50 -2.59
CA TRP A 139 20.15 17.48 -3.45
C TRP A 139 18.64 17.35 -3.27
N GLY A 140 18.06 18.00 -2.27
CA GLY A 140 16.63 18.08 -2.04
C GLY A 140 15.95 16.80 -1.54
N MET A 141 16.64 15.66 -1.47
CA MET A 141 16.02 14.39 -1.09
C MET A 141 15.57 14.35 0.37
N SER A 142 16.29 15.03 1.26
CA SER A 142 15.93 15.18 2.67
C SER A 142 14.60 15.94 2.86
N GLN A 143 14.26 16.85 1.95
CA GLN A 143 13.01 17.59 1.95
C GLN A 143 11.80 16.65 1.76
N TYR A 144 11.87 15.72 0.80
CA TYR A 144 10.77 14.76 0.57
C TYR A 144 10.51 13.89 1.80
N VAL A 145 11.57 13.49 2.53
CA VAL A 145 11.42 12.72 3.78
C VAL A 145 10.72 13.55 4.86
N ARG A 146 11.11 14.81 5.04
CA ARG A 146 10.47 15.72 6.02
C ARG A 146 9.02 16.00 5.66
N ASP A 147 8.74 16.27 4.39
CA ASP A 147 7.38 16.58 3.92
C ASP A 147 6.45 15.36 3.98
N ALA A 148 6.96 14.16 3.72
CA ALA A 148 6.19 12.94 3.89
C ALA A 148 5.87 12.64 5.37
N ARG A 149 6.77 13.00 6.30
CA ARG A 149 6.61 12.69 7.72
C ARG A 149 5.40 13.34 8.37
N ILE A 150 5.07 14.58 8.02
CA ILE A 150 3.93 15.28 8.61
C ILE A 150 2.60 14.58 8.30
N ALA A 151 2.48 13.97 7.13
CA ALA A 151 1.26 13.28 6.71
C ALA A 151 0.89 12.09 7.60
N MET A 152 1.85 11.49 8.32
CA MET A 152 1.61 10.41 9.27
C MET A 152 1.09 10.91 10.63
N ILE A 153 1.32 12.19 10.96
CA ILE A 153 1.13 12.76 12.30
C ILE A 153 -0.14 13.58 12.39
N TYR A 154 -0.36 14.48 11.44
CA TYR A 154 -1.48 15.41 11.51
C TYR A 154 -2.80 14.78 11.03
N GLU A 155 -3.91 15.48 11.25
CA GLU A 155 -5.26 15.09 10.84
C GLU A 155 -5.69 13.70 11.38
N GLY A 156 -5.31 13.42 12.63
CA GLY A 156 -5.38 12.11 13.26
C GLY A 156 -4.15 11.26 12.89
N ALA A 157 -3.25 11.08 13.85
CA ALA A 157 -2.07 10.23 13.69
C ALA A 157 -2.46 8.83 13.18
N ASN A 158 -1.57 8.16 12.46
CA ASN A 158 -1.90 6.87 11.82
C ASN A 158 -2.37 5.80 12.81
N GLY A 159 -1.88 5.81 14.06
CA GLY A 159 -2.43 4.97 15.12
C GLY A 159 -3.92 5.27 15.41
N ILE A 160 -4.35 6.53 15.35
CA ILE A 160 -5.76 6.91 15.50
C ILE A 160 -6.59 6.45 14.30
N GLN A 161 -6.03 6.50 13.09
CA GLN A 161 -6.69 5.94 11.90
C GLN A 161 -6.88 4.41 12.03
N ALA A 162 -5.86 3.72 12.55
CA ALA A 162 -5.94 2.29 12.80
C ALA A 162 -7.00 1.94 13.85
N LEU A 163 -7.08 2.72 14.94
CA LEU A 163 -8.11 2.56 15.97
C LEU A 163 -9.51 2.88 15.42
N ASP A 164 -9.67 3.91 14.61
CA ASP A 164 -10.94 4.23 13.94
C ASP A 164 -11.38 3.10 13.00
N LEU A 165 -10.44 2.52 12.26
CA LEU A 165 -10.71 1.38 11.39
C LEU A 165 -11.32 0.20 12.16
N VAL A 166 -10.64 -0.26 13.22
CA VAL A 166 -11.06 -1.47 13.95
C VAL A 166 -12.22 -1.22 14.92
N GLY A 167 -12.29 -0.03 15.53
CA GLY A 167 -13.28 0.30 16.55
C GLY A 167 -14.61 0.84 16.00
N ARG A 168 -14.60 1.48 14.84
CA ARG A 168 -15.78 2.16 14.28
C ARG A 168 -16.14 1.69 12.87
N LYS A 169 -15.17 1.64 11.95
CA LYS A 169 -15.44 1.34 10.54
C LYS A 169 -15.70 -0.13 10.29
N LEU A 170 -14.91 -0.98 10.89
CA LEU A 170 -15.04 -2.43 10.71
C LEU A 170 -16.38 -2.98 11.24
N PRO A 171 -16.86 -2.62 12.45
CA PRO A 171 -18.16 -3.08 12.96
C PRO A 171 -19.37 -2.33 12.38
N GLN A 172 -19.18 -1.27 11.61
CA GLN A 172 -20.27 -0.46 11.05
C GLN A 172 -21.30 -1.33 10.31
N ASP A 173 -22.58 -1.12 10.58
CA ASP A 173 -23.69 -1.87 10.00
C ASP A 173 -23.51 -3.41 10.12
N ASN A 174 -23.07 -3.86 11.31
CA ASN A 174 -22.77 -5.27 11.60
C ASN A 174 -21.70 -5.87 10.66
N GLY A 175 -20.71 -5.09 10.27
CA GLY A 175 -19.62 -5.53 9.38
C GLY A 175 -20.02 -5.63 7.91
N LYS A 176 -21.12 -5.03 7.49
CA LYS A 176 -21.63 -5.08 6.13
C LYS A 176 -20.55 -4.72 5.10
N TYR A 177 -19.84 -3.61 5.32
CA TYR A 177 -18.93 -3.06 4.29
C TYR A 177 -17.63 -3.86 4.15
N ILE A 178 -17.11 -4.47 5.22
CA ILE A 178 -15.98 -5.40 5.08
C ILE A 178 -16.42 -6.68 4.35
N LEU A 179 -17.61 -7.17 4.57
CA LEU A 179 -18.14 -8.32 3.84
C LEU A 179 -18.37 -8.00 2.35
N GLU A 180 -18.87 -6.81 2.03
CA GLU A 180 -18.99 -6.33 0.65
C GLU A 180 -17.62 -6.23 -0.03
N PHE A 181 -16.61 -5.66 0.65
CA PHE A 181 -15.23 -5.59 0.15
C PHE A 181 -14.66 -6.97 -0.16
N LEU A 182 -14.78 -7.90 0.78
CA LEU A 182 -14.32 -9.29 0.60
C LEU A 182 -15.09 -9.99 -0.52
N GLY A 183 -16.39 -9.73 -0.63
CA GLY A 183 -17.25 -10.22 -1.70
C GLY A 183 -16.83 -9.74 -3.09
N LEU A 184 -16.44 -8.45 -3.22
CA LEU A 184 -15.93 -7.88 -4.47
C LEU A 184 -14.65 -8.61 -4.93
N ILE A 185 -13.71 -8.85 -4.02
CA ILE A 185 -12.47 -9.55 -4.38
C ILE A 185 -12.74 -11.02 -4.70
N SER A 186 -13.56 -11.70 -3.90
CA SER A 186 -13.92 -13.10 -4.13
C SER A 186 -14.62 -13.30 -5.47
N LYS A 187 -15.52 -12.37 -5.84
CA LYS A 187 -16.17 -12.35 -7.15
C LYS A 187 -15.15 -12.16 -8.27
N PHE A 188 -14.24 -11.18 -8.12
CA PHE A 188 -13.18 -10.93 -9.10
C PHE A 188 -12.30 -12.16 -9.31
N ILE A 189 -11.86 -12.82 -8.23
CA ILE A 189 -11.05 -14.04 -8.31
C ILE A 189 -11.82 -15.13 -9.07
N LYS A 190 -13.09 -15.38 -8.71
CA LYS A 190 -13.92 -16.43 -9.33
C LYS A 190 -14.13 -16.21 -10.83
N GLU A 191 -14.45 -14.96 -11.22
CA GLU A 191 -14.74 -14.59 -12.61
C GLU A 191 -13.50 -14.63 -13.53
N ASN A 192 -12.29 -14.60 -12.97
CA ASN A 192 -11.05 -14.52 -13.74
C ASN A 192 -10.14 -15.74 -13.56
N LYS A 193 -10.61 -16.79 -12.88
CA LYS A 193 -9.81 -17.98 -12.59
C LYS A 193 -9.31 -18.72 -13.85
N GLU A 194 -10.08 -18.68 -14.92
CA GLU A 194 -9.80 -19.36 -16.17
C GLU A 194 -9.23 -18.45 -17.27
N LEU A 195 -8.90 -17.19 -16.93
CA LEU A 195 -8.44 -16.21 -17.91
C LEU A 195 -7.09 -16.60 -18.51
N ASP A 196 -6.13 -16.97 -17.67
CA ASP A 196 -4.76 -17.36 -18.03
C ASP A 196 -4.11 -18.07 -16.83
N SER A 197 -3.38 -19.17 -17.07
CA SER A 197 -2.75 -19.94 -16.00
C SER A 197 -1.65 -19.16 -15.26
N GLY A 198 -0.91 -18.31 -15.96
CA GLY A 198 0.08 -17.41 -15.37
C GLY A 198 -0.59 -16.35 -14.51
N PHE A 199 -1.70 -15.77 -14.97
CA PHE A 199 -2.48 -14.80 -14.21
C PHE A 199 -3.03 -15.41 -12.92
N GLN A 200 -3.54 -16.64 -12.98
CA GLN A 200 -4.00 -17.33 -11.78
C GLN A 200 -2.88 -17.46 -10.76
N THR A 201 -1.76 -18.07 -11.12
CA THR A 201 -0.68 -18.39 -10.18
C THR A 201 0.09 -17.16 -9.70
N GLU A 202 0.21 -16.12 -10.53
CA GLU A 202 1.02 -14.94 -10.23
C GLU A 202 0.23 -13.81 -9.53
N PHE A 203 -1.11 -13.77 -9.71
CA PHE A 203 -1.94 -12.68 -9.16
C PHE A 203 -3.12 -13.17 -8.33
N LEU A 204 -3.89 -14.17 -8.79
CA LEU A 204 -5.11 -14.56 -8.09
C LEU A 204 -4.83 -15.42 -6.86
N ASP A 205 -3.92 -16.39 -6.93
CA ASP A 205 -3.59 -17.26 -5.80
C ASP A 205 -2.94 -16.47 -4.65
N PRO A 206 -1.94 -15.58 -4.89
CA PRO A 206 -1.41 -14.71 -3.83
C PRO A 206 -2.45 -13.76 -3.23
N LEU A 207 -3.34 -13.20 -4.07
CA LEU A 207 -4.43 -12.34 -3.60
C LEU A 207 -5.42 -13.13 -2.73
N SER A 208 -5.76 -14.35 -3.12
CA SER A 208 -6.64 -15.23 -2.35
C SER A 208 -6.07 -15.53 -0.96
N GLN A 209 -4.76 -15.79 -0.88
CA GLN A 209 -4.09 -16.00 0.40
C GLN A 209 -4.13 -14.74 1.28
N ALA A 210 -3.83 -13.57 0.72
CA ALA A 210 -3.88 -12.31 1.45
C ALA A 210 -5.29 -11.96 1.96
N VAL A 211 -6.33 -12.28 1.18
CA VAL A 211 -7.74 -12.15 1.61
C VAL A 211 -8.05 -13.11 2.76
N SER A 212 -7.56 -14.35 2.71
CA SER A 212 -7.70 -15.31 3.80
C SER A 212 -7.03 -14.83 5.09
N ASP A 213 -5.86 -14.18 4.98
CA ASP A 213 -5.17 -13.57 6.12
C ASP A 213 -6.02 -12.43 6.73
N LEU A 214 -6.63 -11.57 5.90
CA LEU A 214 -7.50 -10.49 6.35
C LEU A 214 -8.76 -11.02 7.05
N GLN A 215 -9.40 -12.06 6.50
CA GLN A 215 -10.55 -12.72 7.12
C GLN A 215 -10.17 -13.33 8.48
N SER A 216 -9.04 -14.03 8.54
CA SER A 216 -8.52 -14.63 9.78
C SER A 216 -8.23 -13.58 10.86
N ALA A 217 -7.73 -12.40 10.47
CA ALA A 217 -7.51 -11.30 11.39
C ALA A 217 -8.83 -10.74 11.94
N GLY A 218 -9.83 -10.53 11.07
CA GLY A 218 -11.17 -10.11 11.47
C GLY A 218 -11.86 -11.10 12.41
N GLU A 219 -11.78 -12.40 12.10
CA GLU A 219 -12.31 -13.45 12.98
C GLU A 219 -11.61 -13.48 14.35
N TYR A 220 -10.28 -13.29 14.36
CA TYR A 220 -9.54 -13.21 15.62
C TYR A 220 -10.05 -12.02 16.46
N PHE A 221 -10.25 -10.86 15.87
CA PHE A 221 -10.78 -9.68 16.57
C PHE A 221 -12.18 -9.92 17.12
N LEU A 222 -13.06 -10.55 16.37
CA LEU A 222 -14.42 -10.89 16.85
C LEU A 222 -14.37 -11.83 18.06
N ARG A 223 -13.52 -12.86 18.04
CA ARG A 223 -13.43 -13.86 19.12
C ARG A 223 -12.65 -13.35 20.33
N SER A 224 -11.52 -12.69 20.11
CA SER A 224 -10.62 -12.26 21.19
C SER A 224 -11.04 -10.94 21.80
N GLY A 225 -11.63 -10.02 21.03
CA GLY A 225 -12.11 -8.72 21.48
C GLY A 225 -13.25 -8.81 22.50
N GLN A 226 -14.10 -9.83 22.38
CA GLN A 226 -15.15 -10.09 23.38
C GLN A 226 -14.56 -10.47 24.75
N LYS A 227 -13.40 -11.14 24.77
CA LYS A 227 -12.72 -11.56 26.01
C LYS A 227 -11.81 -10.46 26.55
N ASN A 228 -11.07 -9.81 25.68
CA ASN A 228 -10.14 -8.73 26.01
C ASN A 228 -10.08 -7.71 24.86
N PRO A 229 -10.75 -6.55 24.99
CA PRO A 229 -10.74 -5.50 23.97
C PRO A 229 -9.31 -4.99 23.63
N LEU A 230 -8.36 -5.08 24.56
CA LEU A 230 -6.97 -4.67 24.30
C LEU A 230 -6.34 -5.45 23.14
N ASN A 231 -6.76 -6.69 22.87
CA ASN A 231 -6.27 -7.47 21.74
C ASN A 231 -6.56 -6.79 20.39
N VAL A 232 -7.73 -6.16 20.26
CA VAL A 232 -8.11 -5.42 19.05
C VAL A 232 -7.31 -4.14 18.93
N LEU A 233 -7.14 -3.42 20.04
CA LEU A 233 -6.40 -2.15 20.06
C LEU A 233 -4.91 -2.36 19.76
N ALA A 234 -4.28 -3.37 20.38
CA ALA A 234 -2.88 -3.71 20.16
C ALA A 234 -2.61 -4.16 18.71
N GLY A 235 -3.56 -4.87 18.07
CA GLY A 235 -3.43 -5.34 16.69
C GLY A 235 -3.88 -4.34 15.63
N SER A 236 -4.38 -3.16 15.99
CA SER A 236 -5.05 -2.23 15.06
C SER A 236 -4.15 -1.75 13.92
N SER A 237 -2.91 -1.36 14.23
CA SER A 237 -1.95 -0.89 13.21
C SER A 237 -1.56 -2.01 12.25
N ASP A 238 -1.29 -3.22 12.76
CA ASP A 238 -1.00 -4.37 11.91
C ASP A 238 -2.22 -4.74 11.03
N PHE A 239 -3.45 -4.62 11.54
CA PHE A 239 -4.67 -4.83 10.76
C PHE A 239 -4.80 -3.80 9.63
N MET A 240 -4.53 -2.53 9.89
CA MET A 240 -4.57 -1.47 8.88
C MET A 240 -3.53 -1.73 7.77
N HIS A 241 -2.31 -2.15 8.13
CA HIS A 241 -1.28 -2.49 7.17
C HIS A 241 -1.61 -3.75 6.36
N LEU A 242 -2.11 -4.80 7.00
CA LEU A 242 -2.60 -6.00 6.33
C LEU A 242 -3.67 -5.64 5.30
N PHE A 243 -4.67 -4.85 5.72
CA PHE A 243 -5.74 -4.40 4.85
C PHE A 243 -5.21 -3.57 3.68
N GLY A 244 -4.27 -2.65 3.92
CA GLY A 244 -3.62 -1.86 2.87
C GLY A 244 -2.91 -2.72 1.82
N HIS A 245 -2.19 -3.76 2.25
CA HIS A 245 -1.56 -4.71 1.33
C HIS A 245 -2.58 -5.47 0.49
N VAL A 246 -3.71 -5.90 1.07
CA VAL A 246 -4.81 -6.53 0.32
C VAL A 246 -5.40 -5.57 -0.71
N CYS A 247 -5.64 -4.30 -0.34
CA CYS A 247 -6.12 -3.28 -1.28
C CYS A 247 -5.19 -3.10 -2.48
N LEU A 248 -3.88 -2.95 -2.23
CA LEU A 248 -2.91 -2.81 -3.33
C LEU A 248 -2.78 -4.10 -4.15
N GLY A 249 -2.82 -5.27 -3.52
CA GLY A 249 -2.84 -6.55 -4.22
C GLY A 249 -4.04 -6.67 -5.15
N PHE A 250 -5.23 -6.26 -4.70
CA PHE A 250 -6.43 -6.21 -5.54
C PHE A 250 -6.29 -5.23 -6.71
N MET A 251 -5.73 -4.05 -6.49
CA MET A 251 -5.46 -3.09 -7.56
C MET A 251 -4.48 -3.66 -8.59
N TRP A 252 -3.40 -4.31 -8.15
CA TRP A 252 -2.44 -4.94 -9.04
C TRP A 252 -3.06 -6.08 -9.86
N ALA A 253 -3.92 -6.91 -9.28
CA ALA A 253 -4.62 -7.95 -10.01
C ALA A 253 -5.55 -7.34 -11.09
N ARG A 254 -6.26 -6.26 -10.78
CA ARG A 254 -7.10 -5.53 -11.75
C ARG A 254 -6.27 -4.92 -12.88
N MET A 255 -5.16 -4.24 -12.56
CA MET A 255 -4.25 -3.66 -13.56
C MET A 255 -3.62 -4.73 -14.44
N ALA A 256 -3.22 -5.87 -13.85
CA ALA A 256 -2.66 -6.99 -14.60
C ALA A 256 -3.67 -7.60 -15.59
N LYS A 257 -4.94 -7.78 -15.17
CA LYS A 257 -6.02 -8.21 -16.07
C LYS A 257 -6.17 -7.26 -17.26
N SER A 258 -6.19 -5.95 -16.99
CA SER A 258 -6.30 -4.93 -18.04
C SER A 258 -5.07 -4.96 -18.98
N ALA A 259 -3.87 -5.13 -18.42
CA ALA A 259 -2.64 -5.22 -19.22
C ALA A 259 -2.63 -6.45 -20.13
N LEU A 260 -3.07 -7.62 -19.64
CA LEU A 260 -3.21 -8.83 -20.46
C LEU A 260 -4.22 -8.65 -21.59
N HIS A 261 -5.35 -8.01 -21.30
CA HIS A 261 -6.35 -7.70 -22.32
C HIS A 261 -5.79 -6.77 -23.41
N CYS A 262 -5.07 -5.71 -23.03
CA CYS A 262 -4.46 -4.79 -23.99
C CYS A 262 -3.37 -5.48 -24.83
N LEU A 263 -2.56 -6.35 -24.25
CA LEU A 263 -1.54 -7.12 -24.97
C LEU A 263 -2.14 -8.10 -26.00
N SER A 264 -3.36 -8.58 -25.79
CA SER A 264 -4.08 -9.43 -26.74
C SER A 264 -4.77 -8.65 -27.85
N SER A 265 -4.86 -7.33 -27.76
CA SER A 265 -5.67 -6.46 -28.64
C SER A 265 -4.86 -5.67 -29.67
N ASP A 266 -3.60 -6.03 -29.91
CA ASP A 266 -2.69 -5.41 -30.92
C ASP A 266 -2.56 -3.88 -30.77
N LEU A 267 -2.54 -3.38 -29.52
CA LEU A 267 -2.38 -1.97 -29.20
C LEU A 267 -0.91 -1.57 -29.18
N ASP A 268 -0.60 -0.36 -29.63
CA ASP A 268 0.75 0.19 -29.91
C ASP A 268 1.73 0.28 -28.71
N ASP A 269 1.36 -0.13 -27.48
CA ASP A 269 2.20 0.07 -26.30
C ASP A 269 2.49 -1.23 -25.51
N ALA A 270 2.86 -2.30 -26.19
CA ALA A 270 3.15 -3.58 -25.57
C ALA A 270 4.21 -3.48 -24.45
N ALA A 271 5.25 -2.66 -24.63
CA ALA A 271 6.32 -2.48 -23.64
C ALA A 271 5.81 -1.89 -22.32
N PHE A 272 4.82 -0.99 -22.36
CA PHE A 272 4.17 -0.44 -21.18
C PHE A 272 3.42 -1.52 -20.42
N TYR A 273 2.56 -2.30 -21.09
CA TYR A 273 1.76 -3.35 -20.47
C TYR A 273 2.62 -4.48 -19.91
N GLU A 274 3.66 -4.90 -20.61
CA GLU A 274 4.64 -5.86 -20.08
C GLU A 274 5.33 -5.34 -18.82
N THR A 275 5.68 -4.05 -18.79
CA THR A 275 6.28 -3.42 -17.61
C THR A 275 5.30 -3.42 -16.45
N LYS A 276 4.00 -3.18 -16.68
CA LYS A 276 2.96 -3.29 -15.64
C LYS A 276 2.86 -4.70 -15.08
N LEU A 277 2.86 -5.72 -15.92
CA LEU A 277 2.85 -7.12 -15.46
C LEU A 277 4.08 -7.46 -14.62
N LYS A 278 5.29 -7.05 -15.05
CA LYS A 278 6.55 -7.26 -14.31
C LYS A 278 6.51 -6.57 -12.94
N THR A 279 6.01 -5.33 -12.89
CA THR A 279 5.88 -4.56 -11.64
C THR A 279 4.83 -5.16 -10.70
N GLY A 280 3.70 -5.60 -11.23
CA GLY A 280 2.65 -6.27 -10.46
C GLY A 280 3.12 -7.60 -9.88
N ARG A 281 3.80 -8.44 -10.67
CA ARG A 281 4.42 -9.69 -10.19
C ARG A 281 5.40 -9.45 -9.04
N TYR A 282 6.17 -8.36 -9.11
CA TYR A 282 7.07 -7.97 -8.03
C TYR A 282 6.29 -7.69 -6.75
N TYR A 283 5.22 -6.89 -6.83
CA TYR A 283 4.35 -6.60 -5.67
C TYR A 283 3.79 -7.88 -5.05
N MET A 284 3.21 -8.75 -5.88
CA MET A 284 2.62 -10.01 -5.44
C MET A 284 3.62 -10.94 -4.73
N LYS A 285 4.89 -10.96 -5.20
CA LYS A 285 5.93 -11.83 -4.65
C LYS A 285 6.68 -11.25 -3.46
N ARG A 286 6.80 -9.92 -3.35
CA ARG A 286 7.70 -9.27 -2.39
C ARG A 286 6.98 -8.49 -1.29
N HIS A 287 5.82 -7.92 -1.59
CA HIS A 287 5.07 -7.09 -0.64
C HIS A 287 3.83 -7.79 -0.10
N LEU A 288 3.04 -8.40 -0.97
CA LEU A 288 1.78 -9.01 -0.57
C LEU A 288 1.93 -10.10 0.51
N PRO A 289 2.98 -10.97 0.51
CA PRO A 289 3.17 -11.96 1.57
C PRO A 289 3.40 -11.38 2.99
N THR A 290 3.62 -10.07 3.12
CA THR A 290 3.71 -9.39 4.42
C THR A 290 2.39 -9.47 5.21
N THR A 291 1.27 -9.77 4.55
CA THR A 291 -0.02 -10.01 5.21
C THR A 291 0.06 -11.11 6.28
N SER A 292 0.80 -12.18 6.03
CA SER A 292 0.98 -13.28 6.99
C SER A 292 1.78 -12.87 8.22
N LEU A 293 2.75 -11.97 8.08
CA LEU A 293 3.50 -11.39 9.19
C LEU A 293 2.59 -10.52 10.08
N HIS A 294 1.80 -9.65 9.46
CA HIS A 294 0.82 -8.84 10.18
C HIS A 294 -0.21 -9.71 10.90
N LEU A 295 -0.74 -10.75 10.25
CA LEU A 295 -1.64 -11.71 10.89
C LEU A 295 -1.02 -12.37 12.12
N THR A 296 0.25 -12.77 12.04
CA THR A 296 0.99 -13.35 13.17
C THR A 296 1.08 -12.37 14.34
N ARG A 297 1.41 -11.10 14.07
CA ARG A 297 1.48 -10.05 15.09
C ARG A 297 0.11 -9.77 15.71
N ILE A 298 -0.96 -9.69 14.92
CA ILE A 298 -2.32 -9.53 15.41
C ILE A 298 -2.69 -10.68 16.38
N LYS A 299 -2.39 -11.92 15.98
CA LYS A 299 -2.71 -13.11 16.80
C LYS A 299 -1.87 -13.24 18.08
N SER A 300 -0.76 -12.51 18.20
CA SER A 300 0.00 -12.47 19.47
C SER A 300 -0.75 -11.75 20.60
N GLY A 301 -1.78 -10.97 20.27
CA GLY A 301 -2.63 -10.28 21.24
C GLY A 301 -1.93 -9.12 21.95
N ALA A 302 -2.53 -8.66 23.04
CA ALA A 302 -2.06 -7.49 23.78
C ALA A 302 -1.03 -7.82 24.88
N GLU A 303 -0.88 -9.08 25.27
CA GLU A 303 -0.06 -9.45 26.43
C GLU A 303 1.38 -8.97 26.31
N CYS A 304 2.04 -9.23 25.18
CA CYS A 304 3.42 -8.81 24.97
C CYS A 304 3.55 -7.28 24.80
N VAL A 305 2.52 -6.61 24.30
CA VAL A 305 2.52 -5.14 24.11
C VAL A 305 2.37 -4.42 25.44
N MET A 306 1.58 -4.99 26.36
CA MET A 306 1.26 -4.43 27.66
C MET A 306 2.07 -5.02 28.81
N ALA A 307 3.17 -5.72 28.50
CA ALA A 307 3.94 -6.49 29.48
C ALA A 307 4.78 -5.61 30.43
N LEU A 308 5.15 -4.40 30.02
CA LEU A 308 5.98 -3.51 30.82
C LEU A 308 5.13 -2.44 31.50
N GLU A 309 5.42 -2.19 32.78
CA GLU A 309 4.89 -1.02 33.48
C GLU A 309 5.47 0.27 32.92
N PRO A 310 4.75 1.43 32.98
CA PRO A 310 5.19 2.68 32.38
C PRO A 310 6.60 3.14 32.83
N GLU A 311 6.98 2.81 34.06
CA GLU A 311 8.29 3.18 34.64
C GLU A 311 9.45 2.37 34.06
N ALA A 312 9.16 1.30 33.32
CA ALA A 312 10.18 0.47 32.66
C ALA A 312 10.57 0.96 31.26
N PHE A 313 9.89 1.98 30.73
CA PHE A 313 10.23 2.67 29.50
C PHE A 313 11.13 3.89 29.79
#